data_8fa53420822b5a898d2406ee9f40d99b
#
_entry.id   8fa53420822b5a898d2406ee9f40d99b
#
_cell.length_a   1.000
_cell.length_b   1.000
_cell.length_c   1.000
_cell.angle_alpha   90.00
_cell.angle_beta   90.00
_cell.angle_gamma   90.00
#
_symmetry.space_group_name_H-M   'P 1'
#
loop_
_entity.id
_entity.type
_entity.pdbx_description
1 polymer ?
#
loop_
_entity_poly.entity_id
_entity_poly.type
_entity_poly.pdbx_seq_one_letter_code
_entity_poly.pdbx_strand_id
1 'polypeptide(L)'
;MKRWVKAWLSAGIGCCVCGAVLLGIGAASGGSKYVKEADLNRLEGSAKRSDNEAVLEKTKLDDFDSVDISMSDMNLQVVSSDDQFCYIAYQASDQKKEPISYQVRDGKLTIQENSNDGKSYYHVDIGFLSGLFGGNLLTTDENVVTLYVPEGQKWKTANIKSDLGNVLLNDCEIENGNVQTDSGDMFFKNCDFDDLKVDTDMGELCFIGKEAVMRAWNIQVDTEMGNINADDALSGKVVEDEEDSDISYTQKGKGGNLVIRTDSGEVSLKCR
;
A
#
# COMPACT_ATOMS: atom_id res chain seq x y z
N MET A 1 -29.63 28.37 -0.78
CA MET A 1 -29.32 26.92 -0.72
C MET A 1 -30.35 26.17 -1.56
N LYS A 2 -29.87 25.47 -2.61
CA LYS A 2 -30.72 24.72 -3.57
C LYS A 2 -31.46 23.59 -2.83
N ARG A 3 -32.71 23.27 -3.21
CA ARG A 3 -33.52 22.21 -2.59
C ARG A 3 -32.78 20.85 -2.47
N TRP A 4 -31.92 20.55 -3.40
CA TRP A 4 -31.05 19.38 -3.43
C TRP A 4 -30.10 19.30 -2.26
N VAL A 5 -29.37 20.39 -1.95
CA VAL A 5 -28.42 20.45 -0.82
C VAL A 5 -29.12 20.19 0.51
N LYS A 6 -30.36 20.65 0.66
CA LYS A 6 -31.17 20.39 1.88
C LYS A 6 -31.56 18.91 2.00
N ALA A 7 -31.84 18.24 0.87
CA ALA A 7 -32.20 16.82 0.86
C ALA A 7 -30.99 15.93 1.24
N TRP A 8 -29.83 16.19 0.69
CA TRP A 8 -28.61 15.46 1.03
C TRP A 8 -28.13 15.74 2.46
N LEU A 9 -28.24 16.99 2.92
CA LEU A 9 -27.90 17.34 4.30
C LEU A 9 -28.82 16.63 5.31
N SER A 10 -30.12 16.55 5.01
CA SER A 10 -31.08 15.84 5.88
C SER A 10 -30.88 14.33 5.86
N ALA A 11 -30.51 13.74 4.72
CA ALA A 11 -30.15 12.33 4.60
C ALA A 11 -28.87 12.01 5.42
N GLY A 12 -27.82 12.84 5.29
CA GLY A 12 -26.58 12.68 6.06
C GLY A 12 -26.80 12.78 7.57
N ILE A 13 -27.57 13.78 8.03
CA ILE A 13 -27.95 13.90 9.46
C ILE A 13 -28.72 12.67 9.91
N GLY A 14 -29.65 12.16 9.09
CA GLY A 14 -30.40 10.94 9.39
C GLY A 14 -29.50 9.73 9.57
N CYS A 15 -28.52 9.52 8.69
CA CYS A 15 -27.55 8.44 8.82
C CYS A 15 -26.69 8.57 10.07
N CYS A 16 -26.23 9.78 10.41
CA CYS A 16 -25.45 10.01 11.64
C CYS A 16 -26.25 9.70 12.91
N VAL A 17 -27.52 10.08 12.94
CA VAL A 17 -28.41 9.78 14.09
C VAL A 17 -28.65 8.28 14.19
N CYS A 18 -28.93 7.59 13.09
CA CYS A 18 -29.09 6.14 13.09
C CYS A 18 -27.80 5.43 13.54
N GLY A 19 -26.63 5.88 13.06
CA GLY A 19 -25.34 5.36 13.48
C GLY A 19 -25.09 5.53 14.98
N ALA A 20 -25.38 6.71 15.52
CA ALA A 20 -25.25 6.98 16.95
C ALA A 20 -26.21 6.13 17.82
N VAL A 21 -27.42 5.89 17.35
CA VAL A 21 -28.42 5.03 18.03
C VAL A 21 -27.94 3.58 18.02
N LEU A 22 -27.42 3.07 16.88
CA LEU A 22 -26.89 1.71 16.78
C LEU A 22 -25.65 1.51 17.66
N LEU A 23 -24.75 2.51 17.72
CA LEU A 23 -23.61 2.50 18.64
C LEU A 23 -24.06 2.50 20.11
N GLY A 24 -25.07 3.32 20.44
CA GLY A 24 -25.65 3.34 21.78
C GLY A 24 -26.30 2.01 22.20
N ILE A 25 -27.03 1.37 21.29
CA ILE A 25 -27.60 0.03 21.51
C ILE A 25 -26.52 -1.01 21.64
N GLY A 26 -25.50 -0.97 20.76
CA GLY A 26 -24.38 -1.88 20.82
C GLY A 26 -23.61 -1.79 22.14
N ALA A 27 -23.36 -0.58 22.62
CA ALA A 27 -22.71 -0.34 23.91
C ALA A 27 -23.57 -0.81 25.09
N ALA A 28 -24.88 -0.52 25.07
CA ALA A 28 -25.82 -0.94 26.10
C ALA A 28 -26.04 -2.46 26.15
N SER A 29 -25.92 -3.12 25.00
CA SER A 29 -26.03 -4.58 24.87
C SER A 29 -24.72 -5.33 25.25
N GLY A 30 -23.74 -4.63 25.79
CA GLY A 30 -22.46 -5.22 26.22
C GLY A 30 -21.36 -5.24 25.15
N GLY A 31 -21.60 -4.60 23.98
CA GLY A 31 -20.62 -4.51 22.91
C GLY A 31 -19.29 -3.86 23.35
N SER A 32 -19.35 -2.91 24.29
CA SER A 32 -18.16 -2.31 24.90
C SER A 32 -17.27 -3.32 25.65
N LYS A 33 -17.83 -4.45 26.07
CA LYS A 33 -17.10 -5.54 26.73
C LYS A 33 -16.27 -6.32 25.72
N TYR A 34 -16.84 -6.59 24.54
CA TYR A 34 -16.13 -7.26 23.45
C TYR A 34 -15.00 -6.41 22.87
N VAL A 35 -15.21 -5.09 22.74
CA VAL A 35 -14.14 -4.17 22.29
C VAL A 35 -13.00 -4.11 23.31
N LYS A 36 -13.32 -4.06 24.62
CA LYS A 36 -12.29 -4.07 25.68
C LYS A 36 -11.58 -5.41 25.79
N GLU A 37 -12.28 -6.54 25.60
CA GLU A 37 -11.64 -7.86 25.58
C GLU A 37 -10.75 -8.02 24.33
N ALA A 38 -11.14 -7.53 23.17
CA ALA A 38 -10.30 -7.52 21.97
C ALA A 38 -9.04 -6.67 22.17
N ASP A 39 -9.16 -5.47 22.75
CA ASP A 39 -8.01 -4.61 23.05
C ASP A 39 -7.11 -5.17 24.14
N LEU A 40 -7.65 -5.80 25.17
CA LEU A 40 -6.87 -6.44 26.25
C LEU A 40 -6.16 -7.69 25.74
N ASN A 41 -6.80 -8.52 24.91
CA ASN A 41 -6.16 -9.66 24.26
C ASN A 41 -5.04 -9.22 23.31
N ARG A 42 -5.18 -8.04 22.69
CA ARG A 42 -4.14 -7.43 21.83
C ARG A 42 -2.97 -6.90 22.66
N LEU A 43 -3.20 -6.41 23.88
CA LEU A 43 -2.17 -5.92 24.80
C LEU A 43 -1.52 -7.05 25.62
N GLU A 44 -2.26 -8.12 25.93
CA GLU A 44 -1.73 -9.32 26.61
C GLU A 44 -1.15 -10.35 25.63
N GLY A 45 -1.40 -10.22 24.34
CA GLY A 45 -0.94 -11.07 23.24
C GLY A 45 0.56 -10.97 22.91
N SER A 46 1.35 -10.41 23.80
CA SER A 46 2.79 -10.64 23.84
C SER A 46 3.02 -12.15 24.07
N ALA A 47 3.29 -12.89 22.97
CA ALA A 47 3.86 -14.23 22.97
C ALA A 47 2.93 -15.41 23.29
N LYS A 48 1.82 -15.57 22.59
CA LYS A 48 1.43 -16.91 22.16
C LYS A 48 1.48 -16.95 20.63
N ARG A 49 2.62 -17.43 20.08
CA ARG A 49 2.68 -17.90 18.69
C ARG A 49 1.46 -18.78 18.47
N SER A 50 0.62 -18.40 17.52
CA SER A 50 -0.46 -19.26 17.05
C SER A 50 0.19 -20.53 16.51
N ASP A 51 -0.32 -21.71 16.86
CA ASP A 51 0.18 -22.99 16.34
C ASP A 51 -0.01 -23.15 14.81
N ASN A 52 -0.58 -22.13 14.13
CA ASN A 52 -0.89 -22.08 12.70
C ASN A 52 -0.17 -20.95 11.97
N GLU A 53 0.92 -20.43 12.49
CA GLU A 53 1.71 -19.39 11.84
C GLU A 53 2.70 -20.01 10.87
N ALA A 54 2.69 -19.53 9.60
CA ALA A 54 3.70 -19.89 8.60
C ALA A 54 4.77 -18.80 8.57
N VAL A 55 6.01 -19.16 8.86
CA VAL A 55 7.15 -18.23 8.89
C VAL A 55 8.27 -18.76 8.02
N LEU A 56 8.78 -17.91 7.15
CA LEU A 56 10.05 -18.09 6.47
C LEU A 56 11.04 -17.08 7.03
N GLU A 57 12.08 -17.56 7.68
CA GLU A 57 13.19 -16.73 8.12
C GLU A 57 13.94 -16.13 6.93
N LYS A 58 14.63 -15.00 7.12
CA LYS A 58 15.40 -14.29 6.09
C LYS A 58 16.27 -15.27 5.28
N THR A 59 15.80 -15.63 4.09
CA THR A 59 16.38 -16.64 3.21
C THR A 59 17.02 -15.96 2.00
N LYS A 60 18.28 -16.28 1.73
CA LYS A 60 19.03 -15.70 0.62
C LYS A 60 18.47 -16.14 -0.72
N LEU A 61 18.37 -15.20 -1.64
CA LEU A 61 17.99 -15.42 -3.05
C LEU A 61 19.23 -15.42 -3.95
N ASP A 62 19.09 -16.05 -5.13
CA ASP A 62 20.00 -15.85 -6.24
C ASP A 62 19.85 -14.42 -6.80
N ASP A 63 20.84 -13.96 -7.55
CA ASP A 63 20.82 -12.62 -8.14
C ASP A 63 19.70 -12.49 -9.18
N PHE A 64 19.01 -11.37 -9.14
CA PHE A 64 17.96 -11.01 -10.11
C PHE A 64 18.00 -9.51 -10.42
N ASP A 65 17.52 -9.14 -11.59
CA ASP A 65 17.36 -7.75 -12.04
C ASP A 65 15.92 -7.44 -12.50
N SER A 66 15.02 -8.38 -12.33
CA SER A 66 13.61 -8.22 -12.70
C SER A 66 12.72 -8.92 -11.68
N VAL A 67 11.56 -8.35 -11.39
CA VAL A 67 10.59 -8.92 -10.44
C VAL A 67 9.20 -9.05 -11.07
N ASP A 68 8.50 -10.12 -10.71
CA ASP A 68 7.13 -10.41 -11.09
C ASP A 68 6.39 -10.96 -9.88
N ILE A 69 5.59 -10.12 -9.23
CA ILE A 69 5.00 -10.38 -7.93
C ILE A 69 3.49 -10.32 -8.05
N SER A 70 2.80 -11.37 -7.62
CA SER A 70 1.35 -11.45 -7.58
C SER A 70 0.89 -11.87 -6.20
N MET A 71 0.20 -10.96 -5.52
CA MET A 71 -0.31 -11.12 -4.17
C MET A 71 -1.83 -10.99 -4.20
N SER A 72 -2.51 -11.65 -3.27
CA SER A 72 -3.96 -11.49 -3.07
C SER A 72 -4.25 -10.70 -1.81
N ASP A 73 -3.89 -11.25 -0.66
CA ASP A 73 -4.24 -10.69 0.65
C ASP A 73 -3.01 -10.28 1.48
N MET A 74 -1.82 -10.78 1.13
CA MET A 74 -0.59 -10.48 1.87
C MET A 74 -0.01 -9.12 1.48
N ASN A 75 0.54 -8.43 2.46
CA ASN A 75 1.28 -7.20 2.23
C ASN A 75 2.65 -7.50 1.62
N LEU A 76 3.11 -6.67 0.70
CA LEU A 76 4.46 -6.70 0.15
C LEU A 76 5.28 -5.54 0.72
N GLN A 77 6.43 -5.86 1.26
CA GLN A 77 7.38 -4.86 1.73
C GLN A 77 8.74 -5.08 1.09
N VAL A 78 9.26 -4.08 0.40
CA VAL A 78 10.62 -4.07 -0.15
C VAL A 78 11.45 -3.08 0.66
N VAL A 79 12.55 -3.55 1.23
CA VAL A 79 13.42 -2.75 2.09
C VAL A 79 14.89 -2.98 1.78
N SER A 80 15.74 -2.04 2.19
CA SER A 80 17.18 -2.17 1.99
C SER A 80 17.75 -3.36 2.75
N SER A 81 18.63 -4.12 2.10
CA SER A 81 19.42 -5.17 2.74
C SER A 81 20.61 -4.57 3.48
N ASP A 82 21.03 -5.20 4.56
CA ASP A 82 22.21 -4.79 5.34
C ASP A 82 23.53 -5.15 4.62
N ASP A 83 23.47 -5.92 3.56
CA ASP A 83 24.61 -6.41 2.80
C ASP A 83 24.33 -6.40 1.26
N GLN A 84 25.24 -7.01 0.49
CA GLN A 84 25.15 -7.03 -0.97
C GLN A 84 24.26 -8.14 -1.55
N PHE A 85 23.47 -8.82 -0.73
CA PHE A 85 22.64 -9.94 -1.16
C PHE A 85 21.15 -9.63 -1.01
N CYS A 86 20.36 -10.25 -1.88
CA CYS A 86 18.91 -10.24 -1.76
C CYS A 86 18.43 -11.37 -0.85
N TYR A 87 17.35 -11.08 -0.10
CA TYR A 87 16.70 -12.08 0.73
C TYR A 87 15.19 -11.93 0.66
N ILE A 88 14.50 -13.03 0.95
CA ILE A 88 13.06 -13.06 1.16
C ILE A 88 12.77 -13.60 2.56
N ALA A 89 11.76 -13.02 3.19
CA ALA A 89 11.16 -13.53 4.41
C ALA A 89 9.64 -13.40 4.32
N TYR A 90 8.91 -14.20 5.04
CA TYR A 90 7.48 -13.98 5.22
C TYR A 90 6.99 -14.43 6.59
N GLN A 91 5.92 -13.81 7.02
CA GLN A 91 5.13 -14.19 8.17
C GLN A 91 3.66 -14.19 7.76
N ALA A 92 2.94 -15.27 8.03
CA ALA A 92 1.53 -15.40 7.72
C ALA A 92 0.79 -16.12 8.86
N SER A 93 -0.24 -15.50 9.38
CA SER A 93 -1.12 -16.07 10.39
C SER A 93 -2.24 -16.88 9.75
N ASP A 94 -2.66 -17.94 10.43
CA ASP A 94 -3.78 -18.83 10.05
C ASP A 94 -3.72 -19.38 8.60
N GLN A 95 -2.49 -19.45 8.04
CA GLN A 95 -2.26 -19.83 6.66
C GLN A 95 -1.82 -21.30 6.53
N LYS A 96 -1.94 -21.82 5.31
CA LYS A 96 -1.32 -23.09 4.91
C LYS A 96 0.20 -23.02 5.10
N LYS A 97 0.85 -24.19 5.16
CA LYS A 97 2.31 -24.30 5.37
C LYS A 97 3.18 -23.47 4.42
N GLU A 98 2.70 -23.14 3.25
CA GLU A 98 3.40 -22.39 2.21
C GLU A 98 2.46 -21.32 1.64
N PRO A 99 2.37 -20.12 2.28
CA PRO A 99 1.46 -19.07 1.83
C PRO A 99 1.87 -18.46 0.50
N ILE A 100 3.17 -18.49 0.16
CA ILE A 100 3.69 -18.03 -1.12
C ILE A 100 4.57 -19.09 -1.76
N SER A 101 4.67 -19.04 -3.08
CA SER A 101 5.71 -19.70 -3.87
C SER A 101 6.64 -18.63 -4.45
N TYR A 102 7.95 -18.89 -4.46
CA TYR A 102 8.92 -17.97 -5.05
C TYR A 102 10.03 -18.73 -5.75
N GLN A 103 10.58 -18.13 -6.79
CA GLN A 103 11.73 -18.67 -7.53
C GLN A 103 12.50 -17.55 -8.24
N VAL A 104 13.80 -17.72 -8.37
CA VAL A 104 14.62 -16.93 -9.27
C VAL A 104 15.01 -17.81 -10.47
N ARG A 105 14.66 -17.34 -11.66
CA ARG A 105 15.02 -18.01 -12.92
C ARG A 105 15.38 -16.98 -13.98
N ASP A 106 16.48 -17.18 -14.66
CA ASP A 106 16.97 -16.32 -15.76
C ASP A 106 17.02 -14.83 -15.36
N GLY A 107 17.47 -14.54 -14.11
CA GLY A 107 17.56 -13.18 -13.57
C GLY A 107 16.23 -12.56 -13.19
N LYS A 108 15.13 -13.32 -13.17
CA LYS A 108 13.81 -12.86 -12.78
C LYS A 108 13.36 -13.54 -11.49
N LEU A 109 13.04 -12.75 -10.47
CA LEU A 109 12.35 -13.21 -9.28
C LEU A 109 10.82 -13.22 -9.54
N THR A 110 10.23 -14.38 -9.35
CA THR A 110 8.75 -14.53 -9.36
C THR A 110 8.29 -14.84 -7.95
N ILE A 111 7.30 -14.11 -7.45
CA ILE A 111 6.62 -14.38 -6.18
C ILE A 111 5.12 -14.48 -6.47
N GLN A 112 4.49 -15.54 -5.97
CA GLN A 112 3.05 -15.74 -6.13
C GLN A 112 2.46 -16.19 -4.80
N GLU A 113 1.40 -15.51 -4.37
CA GLU A 113 0.60 -15.97 -3.23
C GLU A 113 -0.21 -17.19 -3.62
N ASN A 114 -0.14 -18.22 -2.78
CA ASN A 114 -0.87 -19.45 -2.99
C ASN A 114 -2.31 -19.27 -2.47
N SER A 115 -3.29 -19.38 -3.36
CA SER A 115 -4.71 -19.19 -3.02
C SER A 115 -5.14 -20.08 -1.86
N ASN A 116 -5.75 -19.47 -0.85
CA ASN A 116 -6.43 -20.18 0.21
C ASN A 116 -7.83 -20.59 -0.28
N ASP A 117 -8.22 -21.85 -0.09
CA ASP A 117 -9.56 -22.33 -0.43
C ASP A 117 -10.63 -21.55 0.38
N GLY A 118 -11.06 -20.42 -0.15
CA GLY A 118 -12.37 -19.82 0.13
C GLY A 118 -12.55 -19.02 1.42
N LYS A 119 -11.48 -18.51 2.06
CA LYS A 119 -11.62 -17.56 3.17
C LYS A 119 -10.68 -16.38 2.97
N SER A 120 -11.15 -15.35 2.29
CA SER A 120 -10.55 -14.03 2.31
C SER A 120 -10.92 -13.36 3.62
N TYR A 121 -9.94 -12.99 4.43
CA TYR A 121 -10.13 -12.17 5.63
C TYR A 121 -9.72 -10.74 5.29
N TYR A 122 -10.69 -9.84 5.24
CA TYR A 122 -10.42 -8.41 5.11
C TYR A 122 -9.79 -7.89 6.41
N HIS A 123 -8.48 -7.75 6.43
CA HIS A 123 -7.78 -7.00 7.46
C HIS A 123 -7.44 -5.61 6.92
N VAL A 124 -8.24 -4.62 7.25
CA VAL A 124 -7.85 -3.22 7.09
C VAL A 124 -6.94 -2.88 8.27
N ASP A 125 -5.62 -3.00 8.09
CA ASP A 125 -4.67 -2.62 9.12
C ASP A 125 -4.20 -1.17 8.94
N ILE A 126 -4.75 -0.29 9.77
CA ILE A 126 -4.34 1.12 9.87
C ILE A 126 -2.91 1.26 10.44
N GLY A 127 -2.33 0.18 10.97
CA GLY A 127 -0.98 0.15 11.56
C GLY A 127 0.14 0.34 10.54
N PHE A 128 -0.06 -0.05 9.28
CA PHE A 128 0.89 0.10 8.20
C PHE A 128 1.34 1.56 7.99
N LEU A 129 0.42 2.52 8.12
CA LEU A 129 0.70 3.95 8.02
C LEU A 129 1.58 4.49 9.16
N SER A 130 1.55 3.90 10.34
CA SER A 130 2.32 4.39 11.49
C SER A 130 3.84 4.28 11.28
N GLY A 131 4.29 3.34 10.48
CA GLY A 131 5.69 3.18 10.08
C GLY A 131 6.24 4.31 9.20
N LEU A 132 5.39 4.98 8.44
CA LEU A 132 5.76 6.08 7.54
C LEU A 132 6.05 7.40 8.29
N PHE A 133 5.45 7.59 9.46
CA PHE A 133 5.57 8.83 10.24
C PHE A 133 6.61 8.79 11.36
N GLY A 134 7.55 7.84 11.36
CA GLY A 134 8.70 7.82 12.27
C GLY A 134 8.72 6.61 13.23
N GLY A 135 7.83 5.64 13.06
CA GLY A 135 7.95 4.31 13.69
C GLY A 135 8.91 3.40 12.93
N ASN A 136 9.32 2.29 13.52
CA ASN A 136 10.07 1.23 12.83
C ASN A 136 9.27 0.77 11.60
N LEU A 137 9.90 0.81 10.42
CA LEU A 137 9.31 0.38 9.14
C LEU A 137 8.94 -1.12 9.09
N LEU A 138 9.36 -1.88 10.09
CA LEU A 138 8.98 -3.27 10.23
C LEU A 138 7.57 -3.30 10.83
N THR A 139 6.58 -3.45 9.98
CA THR A 139 5.21 -3.71 10.44
C THR A 139 5.21 -5.04 11.19
N THR A 140 4.53 -5.07 12.32
CA THR A 140 4.20 -6.30 13.04
C THR A 140 2.98 -6.99 12.41
N ASP A 141 2.74 -6.74 11.11
CA ASP A 141 1.61 -7.31 10.40
C ASP A 141 1.78 -8.82 10.29
N GLU A 142 0.72 -9.53 10.61
CA GLU A 142 0.70 -10.99 10.65
C GLU A 142 0.72 -11.64 9.26
N ASN A 143 0.57 -10.83 8.17
CA ASN A 143 0.54 -11.32 6.79
C ASN A 143 1.42 -10.43 5.90
N VAL A 144 2.72 -10.66 5.91
CA VAL A 144 3.67 -9.85 5.16
C VAL A 144 4.74 -10.69 4.47
N VAL A 145 5.05 -10.33 3.23
CA VAL A 145 6.24 -10.77 2.51
C VAL A 145 7.24 -9.62 2.49
N THR A 146 8.43 -9.85 3.00
CA THR A 146 9.51 -8.88 2.99
C THR A 146 10.61 -9.31 2.02
N LEU A 147 10.87 -8.46 1.04
CA LEU A 147 11.98 -8.60 0.11
C LEU A 147 13.09 -7.61 0.51
N TYR A 148 14.25 -8.12 0.87
CA TYR A 148 15.44 -7.32 1.17
C TYR A 148 16.28 -7.19 -0.09
N VAL A 149 16.59 -5.96 -0.48
CA VAL A 149 17.32 -5.65 -1.71
C VAL A 149 18.50 -4.75 -1.38
N PRO A 150 19.71 -5.03 -1.88
CA PRO A 150 20.85 -4.15 -1.68
C PRO A 150 20.60 -2.73 -2.17
N GLU A 151 21.10 -1.75 -1.44
CA GLU A 151 21.03 -0.35 -1.88
C GLU A 151 21.70 -0.18 -3.25
N GLY A 152 21.03 0.54 -4.16
CA GLY A 152 21.53 0.79 -5.53
C GLY A 152 21.34 -0.37 -6.50
N GLN A 153 20.66 -1.44 -6.11
CA GLN A 153 20.27 -2.47 -7.08
C GLN A 153 19.15 -1.95 -7.98
N LYS A 154 19.42 -1.90 -9.28
CA LYS A 154 18.45 -1.44 -10.27
C LYS A 154 17.70 -2.61 -10.88
N TRP A 155 16.37 -2.53 -10.88
CA TRP A 155 15.49 -3.47 -11.57
C TRP A 155 15.21 -3.01 -12.99
N LYS A 156 15.44 -3.88 -13.97
CA LYS A 156 15.06 -3.63 -15.36
C LYS A 156 13.55 -3.60 -15.54
N THR A 157 12.87 -4.55 -14.85
CA THR A 157 11.42 -4.60 -14.86
C THR A 157 10.89 -4.92 -13.46
N ALA A 158 9.82 -4.24 -13.07
CA ALA A 158 9.07 -4.51 -11.86
C ALA A 158 7.58 -4.60 -12.19
N ASN A 159 7.05 -5.83 -12.23
CA ASN A 159 5.61 -6.06 -12.32
C ASN A 159 5.11 -6.52 -10.97
N ILE A 160 4.27 -5.72 -10.33
CA ILE A 160 3.73 -6.01 -9.01
C ILE A 160 2.22 -5.86 -9.09
N LYS A 161 1.51 -6.93 -8.75
CA LYS A 161 0.06 -6.95 -8.65
C LYS A 161 -0.35 -7.40 -7.26
N SER A 162 -1.25 -6.66 -6.63
CA SER A 162 -1.91 -7.03 -5.39
C SER A 162 -3.42 -6.88 -5.55
N ASP A 163 -4.23 -7.78 -4.97
CA ASP A 163 -5.68 -7.58 -5.00
C ASP A 163 -6.10 -6.72 -3.78
N LEU A 164 -5.70 -7.10 -2.55
CA LEU A 164 -6.11 -6.43 -1.31
C LEU A 164 -4.94 -6.01 -0.41
N GLY A 165 -3.75 -6.55 -0.63
CA GLY A 165 -2.57 -6.28 0.19
C GLY A 165 -1.93 -4.93 -0.12
N ASN A 166 -1.34 -4.32 0.90
CA ASN A 166 -0.57 -3.08 0.75
C ASN A 166 0.80 -3.34 0.12
N VAL A 167 1.31 -2.36 -0.61
CA VAL A 167 2.63 -2.42 -1.26
C VAL A 167 3.51 -1.30 -0.75
N LEU A 168 4.63 -1.64 -0.13
CA LEU A 168 5.68 -0.70 0.28
C LEU A 168 6.94 -0.95 -0.53
N LEU A 169 7.37 0.02 -1.31
CA LEU A 169 8.66 0.04 -1.98
C LEU A 169 9.54 1.13 -1.34
N ASN A 170 10.67 0.73 -0.77
CA ASN A 170 11.61 1.66 -0.15
C ASN A 170 13.00 1.51 -0.77
N ASP A 171 13.60 2.64 -1.16
CA ASP A 171 14.95 2.75 -1.74
C ASP A 171 15.12 1.88 -3.02
N CYS A 172 14.09 1.82 -3.88
CA CYS A 172 14.12 1.03 -5.12
C CYS A 172 14.52 1.87 -6.33
N GLU A 173 15.37 1.32 -7.19
CA GLU A 173 15.66 1.87 -8.52
C GLU A 173 15.03 0.98 -9.59
N ILE A 174 14.15 1.53 -10.45
CA ILE A 174 13.34 0.77 -11.41
C ILE A 174 13.46 1.41 -12.80
N GLU A 175 13.87 0.63 -13.83
CA GLU A 175 13.83 1.12 -15.20
C GLU A 175 12.39 1.17 -15.72
N ASN A 176 11.68 0.03 -15.67
CA ASN A 176 10.30 -0.06 -16.14
C ASN A 176 9.44 -0.74 -15.06
N GLY A 177 8.53 0.00 -14.47
CA GLY A 177 7.64 -0.47 -13.41
C GLY A 177 6.16 -0.44 -13.81
N ASN A 178 5.43 -1.46 -13.37
CA ASN A 178 3.98 -1.50 -13.38
C ASN A 178 3.52 -2.07 -12.04
N VAL A 179 2.86 -1.24 -11.25
CA VAL A 179 2.36 -1.60 -9.91
C VAL A 179 0.86 -1.40 -9.90
N GLN A 180 0.12 -2.44 -9.56
CA GLN A 180 -1.33 -2.43 -9.59
C GLN A 180 -1.89 -3.01 -8.29
N THR A 181 -2.97 -2.42 -7.78
CA THR A 181 -3.78 -3.01 -6.71
C THR A 181 -5.26 -2.73 -6.96
N ASP A 182 -6.13 -3.67 -6.61
CA ASP A 182 -7.57 -3.43 -6.67
C ASP A 182 -8.00 -2.62 -5.42
N SER A 183 -7.47 -3.00 -4.22
CA SER A 183 -7.81 -2.31 -2.98
C SER A 183 -6.68 -2.47 -1.96
N GLY A 184 -5.79 -1.52 -1.89
CA GLY A 184 -4.68 -1.51 -0.95
C GLY A 184 -3.87 -0.23 -1.07
N ASP A 185 -3.19 0.13 -0.01
CA ASP A 185 -2.37 1.32 0.01
C ASP A 185 -1.01 1.05 -0.62
N MET A 186 -0.51 2.01 -1.37
CA MET A 186 0.81 1.92 -2.00
C MET A 186 1.72 3.06 -1.55
N PHE A 187 2.91 2.69 -1.10
CA PHE A 187 3.91 3.62 -0.60
C PHE A 187 5.23 3.45 -1.33
N PHE A 188 5.70 4.55 -1.92
CA PHE A 188 6.97 4.64 -2.62
C PHE A 188 7.84 5.64 -1.88
N LYS A 189 8.87 5.13 -1.19
CA LYS A 189 9.77 5.98 -0.41
C LYS A 189 11.17 5.91 -0.99
N ASN A 190 11.71 7.08 -1.37
CA ASN A 190 13.04 7.21 -2.00
C ASN A 190 13.25 6.37 -3.24
N CYS A 191 12.20 6.01 -3.94
CA CYS A 191 12.33 5.29 -5.20
C CYS A 191 12.75 6.25 -6.31
N ASP A 192 13.51 5.73 -7.27
CA ASP A 192 13.79 6.38 -8.54
C ASP A 192 13.42 5.45 -9.70
N PHE A 193 12.99 6.01 -10.83
CA PHE A 193 12.52 5.21 -11.95
C PHE A 193 12.67 5.94 -13.28
N ASP A 194 12.84 5.17 -14.36
CA ASP A 194 12.81 5.73 -15.70
C ASP A 194 11.36 5.80 -16.21
N ASP A 195 10.58 4.71 -16.07
CA ASP A 195 9.15 4.67 -16.37
C ASP A 195 8.40 3.88 -15.27
N LEU A 196 7.46 4.50 -14.58
CA LEU A 196 6.60 3.84 -13.58
C LEU A 196 5.13 4.13 -13.86
N LYS A 197 4.34 3.06 -13.95
CA LYS A 197 2.88 3.11 -13.97
C LYS A 197 2.34 2.54 -12.69
N VAL A 198 1.37 3.23 -12.11
CA VAL A 198 0.70 2.84 -10.88
C VAL A 198 -0.80 2.98 -11.09
N ASP A 199 -1.52 1.89 -10.94
CA ASP A 199 -2.97 1.83 -11.10
C ASP A 199 -3.60 1.25 -9.83
N THR A 200 -4.68 1.86 -9.33
CA THR A 200 -5.48 1.32 -8.21
C THR A 200 -6.94 1.71 -8.36
N ASP A 201 -7.84 0.80 -8.00
CA ASP A 201 -9.26 1.15 -7.93
C ASP A 201 -9.54 1.92 -6.62
N MET A 202 -9.00 1.44 -5.48
CA MET A 202 -9.20 2.07 -4.16
C MET A 202 -7.94 1.99 -3.32
N GLY A 203 -7.61 3.08 -2.62
CA GLY A 203 -6.50 3.12 -1.67
C GLY A 203 -5.75 4.44 -1.66
N GLU A 204 -4.83 4.58 -0.72
CA GLU A 204 -3.94 5.72 -0.65
C GLU A 204 -2.64 5.44 -1.41
N LEU A 205 -2.23 6.39 -2.24
CA LEU A 205 -0.94 6.37 -2.91
C LEU A 205 -0.05 7.47 -2.33
N CYS A 206 1.11 7.10 -1.82
CA CYS A 206 2.03 8.07 -1.25
C CYS A 206 3.44 7.91 -1.83
N PHE A 207 3.92 8.97 -2.45
CA PHE A 207 5.29 9.09 -2.93
C PHE A 207 6.04 10.06 -2.03
N ILE A 208 7.15 9.60 -1.43
CA ILE A 208 8.01 10.40 -0.56
C ILE A 208 9.44 10.32 -1.09
N GLY A 209 10.00 11.44 -1.50
CA GLY A 209 11.34 11.45 -2.08
C GLY A 209 12.08 12.78 -1.89
N LYS A 210 13.35 12.79 -2.32
CA LYS A 210 14.15 14.01 -2.32
C LYS A 210 13.54 15.00 -3.33
N GLU A 211 13.39 16.26 -2.92
CA GLU A 211 12.82 17.32 -3.76
C GLU A 211 13.48 17.37 -5.16
N ALA A 212 14.81 17.33 -5.22
CA ALA A 212 15.55 17.41 -6.49
C ALA A 212 15.22 16.25 -7.44
N VAL A 213 14.94 15.05 -6.93
CA VAL A 213 14.57 13.86 -7.71
C VAL A 213 13.13 14.00 -8.18
N MET A 214 12.19 14.26 -7.27
CA MET A 214 10.77 14.36 -7.60
C MET A 214 10.47 15.53 -8.56
N ARG A 215 11.17 16.64 -8.45
CA ARG A 215 11.06 17.77 -9.40
C ARG A 215 11.57 17.44 -10.80
N ALA A 216 12.46 16.48 -10.93
CA ALA A 216 12.96 16.05 -12.23
C ALA A 216 11.98 15.13 -12.97
N TRP A 217 11.02 14.50 -12.31
CA TRP A 217 10.09 13.57 -12.96
C TRP A 217 9.06 14.27 -13.84
N ASN A 218 8.66 13.60 -14.92
CA ASN A 218 7.40 13.87 -15.61
C ASN A 218 6.30 13.14 -14.84
N ILE A 219 5.35 13.86 -14.28
CA ILE A 219 4.29 13.27 -13.45
C ILE A 219 2.95 13.55 -14.10
N GLN A 220 2.16 12.50 -14.25
CA GLN A 220 0.75 12.58 -14.59
C GLN A 220 -0.03 11.77 -13.55
N VAL A 221 -1.00 12.39 -12.91
CA VAL A 221 -1.92 11.77 -11.96
C VAL A 221 -3.33 12.07 -12.41
N ASP A 222 -4.16 11.05 -12.49
CA ASP A 222 -5.58 11.16 -12.80
C ASP A 222 -6.38 10.38 -11.76
N THR A 223 -7.43 10.99 -11.18
CA THR A 223 -8.36 10.35 -10.23
C THR A 223 -9.79 10.75 -10.55
N GLU A 224 -10.72 9.78 -10.54
CA GLU A 224 -12.15 10.04 -10.78
C GLU A 224 -12.84 10.55 -9.52
N MET A 225 -12.58 9.91 -8.36
CA MET A 225 -13.15 10.29 -7.07
C MET A 225 -12.07 10.25 -6.00
N GLY A 226 -11.35 11.33 -5.82
CA GLY A 226 -10.23 11.33 -4.87
C GLY A 226 -9.70 12.71 -4.60
N ASN A 227 -8.48 12.75 -4.11
CA ASN A 227 -7.78 13.98 -3.81
C ASN A 227 -6.32 13.89 -4.22
N ILE A 228 -5.75 14.97 -4.74
CA ILE A 228 -4.33 15.02 -5.08
C ILE A 228 -3.65 16.08 -4.22
N ASN A 229 -2.75 15.64 -3.34
CA ASN A 229 -1.95 16.47 -2.47
C ASN A 229 -0.50 16.49 -2.95
N ALA A 230 -0.15 17.50 -3.74
CA ALA A 230 1.22 17.71 -4.20
C ALA A 230 1.92 18.74 -3.34
N ASP A 231 3.17 18.45 -2.94
CA ASP A 231 4.03 19.38 -2.20
C ASP A 231 4.25 20.68 -2.98
N ASP A 232 4.24 21.81 -2.28
CA ASP A 232 4.44 23.15 -2.88
C ASP A 232 5.80 23.30 -3.59
N ALA A 233 6.78 22.47 -3.25
CA ALA A 233 8.07 22.43 -3.93
C ALA A 233 7.99 21.88 -5.36
N LEU A 234 6.95 21.12 -5.70
CA LEU A 234 6.72 20.57 -7.03
C LEU A 234 6.15 21.63 -7.97
N SER A 235 6.50 21.55 -9.25
CA SER A 235 6.18 22.58 -10.24
C SER A 235 4.88 22.33 -11.01
N GLY A 236 4.20 21.24 -10.72
CA GLY A 236 2.98 20.84 -11.42
C GLY A 236 1.75 21.63 -11.00
N LYS A 237 0.63 21.32 -11.61
CA LYS A 237 -0.64 21.97 -11.37
C LYS A 237 -1.75 20.94 -11.21
N VAL A 238 -2.54 21.09 -10.16
CA VAL A 238 -3.81 20.39 -9.99
C VAL A 238 -4.89 21.10 -10.81
N VAL A 239 -5.68 20.33 -11.53
CA VAL A 239 -6.84 20.78 -12.31
C VAL A 239 -8.03 19.91 -11.93
N GLU A 240 -9.12 20.55 -11.54
CA GLU A 240 -10.39 19.90 -11.24
C GLU A 240 -11.35 20.15 -12.42
N ASP A 241 -11.98 19.09 -12.92
CA ASP A 241 -13.05 19.18 -13.90
C ASP A 241 -14.38 19.41 -13.17
N GLU A 242 -15.03 20.53 -13.45
CA GLU A 242 -16.29 20.87 -12.77
C GLU A 242 -17.48 20.02 -13.23
N GLU A 243 -17.38 19.35 -14.40
CA GLU A 243 -18.47 18.56 -14.99
C GLU A 243 -18.43 17.10 -14.50
N ASP A 244 -17.26 16.47 -14.51
CA ASP A 244 -17.10 15.02 -14.26
C ASP A 244 -16.52 14.70 -12.88
N SER A 245 -16.10 15.71 -12.11
CA SER A 245 -15.44 15.57 -10.79
C SER A 245 -14.04 14.94 -10.84
N ASP A 246 -13.48 14.82 -12.03
CA ASP A 246 -12.12 14.29 -12.23
C ASP A 246 -11.08 15.31 -11.75
N ILE A 247 -10.07 14.82 -11.07
CA ILE A 247 -8.94 15.64 -10.61
C ILE A 247 -7.67 15.11 -11.29
N SER A 248 -6.92 16.01 -11.89
CA SER A 248 -5.64 15.67 -12.51
C SER A 248 -4.51 16.54 -12.01
N TYR A 249 -3.29 15.98 -12.01
CA TYR A 249 -2.07 16.71 -11.74
C TYR A 249 -1.05 16.42 -12.82
N THR A 250 -0.42 17.46 -13.34
CA THR A 250 0.63 17.32 -14.35
C THR A 250 1.84 18.15 -14.02
N GLN A 251 3.01 17.52 -14.03
CA GLN A 251 4.32 18.15 -13.92
C GLN A 251 5.20 17.72 -15.10
N LYS A 252 5.97 18.64 -15.67
CA LYS A 252 6.96 18.34 -16.71
C LYS A 252 8.36 18.50 -16.13
N GLY A 253 9.10 17.41 -16.14
CA GLY A 253 10.52 17.35 -15.78
C GLY A 253 11.39 16.88 -16.94
N LYS A 254 12.60 16.43 -16.64
CA LYS A 254 13.57 15.88 -17.62
C LYS A 254 14.05 14.49 -17.21
N GLY A 255 13.54 13.96 -16.11
CA GLY A 255 13.86 12.65 -15.56
C GLY A 255 12.81 11.61 -15.91
N GLY A 256 12.60 10.66 -15.01
CA GLY A 256 11.68 9.55 -15.21
C GLY A 256 10.21 9.97 -15.39
N ASN A 257 9.42 9.04 -15.87
CA ASN A 257 7.99 9.21 -16.10
C ASN A 257 7.19 8.48 -15.02
N LEU A 258 6.30 9.18 -14.34
CA LEU A 258 5.36 8.65 -13.37
C LEU A 258 3.93 8.87 -13.88
N VAL A 259 3.21 7.78 -14.09
CA VAL A 259 1.79 7.82 -14.44
C VAL A 259 1.00 7.11 -13.36
N ILE A 260 0.09 7.83 -12.72
CA ILE A 260 -0.78 7.31 -11.66
C ILE A 260 -2.22 7.43 -12.12
N ARG A 261 -2.98 6.36 -11.93
CA ARG A 261 -4.43 6.34 -12.12
C ARG A 261 -5.08 5.71 -10.89
N THR A 262 -6.14 6.32 -10.42
CA THR A 262 -6.96 5.78 -9.34
C THR A 262 -8.43 6.15 -9.58
N ASP A 263 -9.32 5.20 -9.35
CA ASP A 263 -10.75 5.50 -9.42
C ASP A 263 -11.18 6.24 -8.15
N SER A 264 -10.72 5.78 -6.97
CA SER A 264 -11.08 6.38 -5.70
C SER A 264 -9.94 6.28 -4.68
N GLY A 265 -9.39 7.42 -4.29
CA GLY A 265 -8.32 7.44 -3.29
C GLY A 265 -7.60 8.78 -3.20
N GLU A 266 -6.69 8.87 -2.24
CA GLU A 266 -5.83 10.03 -2.09
C GLU A 266 -4.46 9.75 -2.71
N VAL A 267 -3.97 10.68 -3.55
CA VAL A 267 -2.60 10.65 -4.06
C VAL A 267 -1.79 11.75 -3.41
N SER A 268 -0.76 11.38 -2.68
CA SER A 268 0.14 12.28 -1.98
C SER A 268 1.55 12.26 -2.59
N LEU A 269 2.04 13.43 -3.04
CA LEU A 269 3.40 13.64 -3.55
C LEU A 269 4.15 14.53 -2.57
N LYS A 270 5.06 13.96 -1.76
CA LYS A 270 5.73 14.65 -0.64
C LYS A 270 7.23 14.76 -0.85
N CYS A 271 7.78 15.97 -0.79
CA CYS A 271 9.21 16.25 -0.81
C CYS A 271 9.81 16.24 0.60
N ARG A 272 11.10 15.86 0.71
CA ARG A 272 11.84 15.90 1.97
C ARG A 272 13.29 16.35 1.78
#